data_0d8470bd2b00926888b394ebdd6475e5
#
_entry.id   0d8470bd2b00926888b394ebdd6475e5
#
_cell.length_a   1.000
_cell.length_b   1.000
_cell.length_c   1.000
_cell.angle_alpha   90.00
_cell.angle_beta   90.00
_cell.angle_gamma   90.00
#
_symmetry.space_group_name_H-M   'P 1'
#
loop_
_entity.id
_entity.type
_entity.pdbx_description
1 polymer ?
#
loop_
_entity_poly.entity_id
_entity_poly.type
_entity_poly.pdbx_seq_one_letter_code
_entity_poly.pdbx_strand_id
1 'polypeptide(L)'
;MRPLKLTLSAFGPYAAETVLELAKLGRGGLYLVTGDTGAGKTTLFDAITYALYDHSSGGVREGAMLRCKYADLKTPTFVELSMTHKGESYHIYRNPEYLRPRKRKGADGKELTKEKEKAILTLPDGSSVEGSSEVTRKIEELLCLDYRQFKQISMIAQGEFTKLLTASSQEKTKIFRQIFDIGLYERIAQLLKERSNAIYKEVSGYRHKMDEDVELYHPLEESAEVFATLVQGEAYDYEAVLAFLKEEKKRIGKEEK
;
A
#
# COMPACT_ATOMS: atom_id res chain seq x y z
N MET A 1 -11.93 -3.00 12.61
CA MET A 1 -12.65 -1.78 12.96
C MET A 1 -14.16 -2.00 12.74
N ARG A 2 -15.02 -1.56 13.68
CA ARG A 2 -16.48 -1.60 13.53
C ARG A 2 -17.05 -0.20 13.85
N PRO A 3 -17.69 0.50 12.90
CA PRO A 3 -18.35 1.76 13.18
C PRO A 3 -19.61 1.52 14.04
N LEU A 4 -19.83 2.37 15.03
CA LEU A 4 -20.96 2.27 15.96
C LEU A 4 -21.98 3.39 15.74
N LYS A 5 -21.49 4.62 15.56
CA LYS A 5 -22.30 5.80 15.37
C LYS A 5 -21.60 6.75 14.40
N LEU A 6 -22.36 7.30 13.47
CA LEU A 6 -21.89 8.31 12.55
C LEU A 6 -22.82 9.51 12.63
N THR A 7 -22.26 10.69 12.96
CA THR A 7 -22.99 11.96 12.96
C THR A 7 -22.45 12.84 11.85
N LEU A 8 -23.32 13.37 11.03
CA LEU A 8 -23.03 14.28 9.93
C LEU A 8 -23.76 15.60 10.17
N SER A 9 -23.10 16.73 9.95
CA SER A 9 -23.73 18.04 10.01
C SER A 9 -23.27 18.88 8.81
N ALA A 10 -24.22 19.42 8.07
CA ALA A 10 -23.98 20.22 6.86
C ALA A 10 -22.92 19.58 5.92
N PHE A 11 -22.99 18.27 5.70
CA PHE A 11 -22.00 17.48 4.96
C PHE A 11 -22.60 16.81 3.73
N GLY A 12 -22.05 17.04 2.54
CA GLY A 12 -22.57 16.53 1.27
C GLY A 12 -24.00 16.95 0.99
N PRO A 13 -24.98 16.04 0.80
CA PRO A 13 -26.39 16.37 0.65
C PRO A 13 -27.12 16.58 1.99
N TYR A 14 -26.51 16.28 3.13
CA TYR A 14 -27.12 16.42 4.45
C TYR A 14 -27.00 17.85 4.95
N ALA A 15 -28.09 18.62 4.83
CA ALA A 15 -28.10 20.04 5.20
C ALA A 15 -28.16 20.29 6.71
N ALA A 16 -28.79 19.38 7.46
CA ALA A 16 -28.90 19.42 8.92
C ALA A 16 -28.07 18.32 9.56
N GLU A 17 -28.03 18.33 10.89
CA GLU A 17 -27.41 17.25 11.66
C GLU A 17 -28.21 15.95 11.46
N THR A 18 -27.49 14.89 11.10
CA THR A 18 -28.04 13.56 10.85
C THR A 18 -27.21 12.54 11.62
N VAL A 19 -27.89 11.75 12.43
CA VAL A 19 -27.27 10.74 13.30
C VAL A 19 -27.66 9.34 12.81
N LEU A 20 -26.65 8.50 12.57
CA LEU A 20 -26.81 7.10 12.19
C LEU A 20 -26.28 6.20 13.30
N GLU A 21 -27.17 5.51 13.97
CA GLU A 21 -26.88 4.54 15.03
C GLU A 21 -26.54 3.18 14.42
N LEU A 22 -25.34 3.03 13.86
CA LEU A 22 -24.91 1.82 13.16
C LEU A 22 -24.87 0.59 14.07
N ALA A 23 -24.67 0.79 15.37
CA ALA A 23 -24.71 -0.29 16.36
C ALA A 23 -26.09 -0.98 16.44
N LYS A 24 -27.19 -0.26 16.14
CA LYS A 24 -28.56 -0.77 16.14
C LYS A 24 -28.88 -1.66 14.94
N LEU A 25 -28.08 -1.61 13.89
CA LEU A 25 -28.26 -2.45 12.68
C LEU A 25 -27.96 -3.94 12.92
N GLY A 26 -27.58 -4.31 14.15
CA GLY A 26 -27.37 -5.70 14.55
C GLY A 26 -25.92 -6.18 14.41
N ARG A 27 -25.72 -7.47 14.70
CA ARG A 27 -24.40 -8.14 14.68
C ARG A 27 -24.13 -8.93 13.39
N GLY A 28 -25.10 -9.01 12.49
CA GLY A 28 -25.06 -9.86 11.29
C GLY A 28 -24.00 -9.45 10.25
N GLY A 29 -23.39 -8.27 10.38
CA GLY A 29 -22.25 -7.84 9.55
C GLY A 29 -22.61 -7.42 8.12
N LEU A 30 -23.85 -7.63 7.66
CA LEU A 30 -24.32 -7.22 6.33
C LEU A 30 -25.48 -6.25 6.44
N TYR A 31 -25.35 -5.07 5.82
CA TYR A 31 -26.38 -4.03 5.82
C TYR A 31 -26.65 -3.56 4.40
N LEU A 32 -27.92 -3.27 4.10
CA LEU A 32 -28.33 -2.69 2.86
C LEU A 32 -28.74 -1.23 3.05
N VAL A 33 -28.07 -0.32 2.35
CA VAL A 33 -28.42 1.10 2.31
C VAL A 33 -29.15 1.37 0.99
N THR A 34 -30.47 1.63 1.08
CA THR A 34 -31.34 1.91 -0.07
C THR A 34 -31.77 3.38 -0.10
N GLY A 35 -32.20 3.84 -1.24
CA GLY A 35 -32.70 5.20 -1.46
C GLY A 35 -32.47 5.64 -2.91
N ASP A 36 -33.04 6.77 -3.29
CA ASP A 36 -32.99 7.33 -4.63
C ASP A 36 -31.55 7.75 -5.02
N THR A 37 -31.34 7.92 -6.34
CA THR A 37 -30.09 8.48 -6.84
C THR A 37 -29.90 9.90 -6.30
N GLY A 38 -28.75 10.20 -5.74
CA GLY A 38 -28.49 11.51 -5.13
C GLY A 38 -28.88 11.62 -3.64
N ALA A 39 -29.58 10.63 -3.05
CA ALA A 39 -29.99 10.66 -1.63
C ALA A 39 -28.81 10.64 -0.61
N GLY A 40 -27.57 10.56 -1.07
CA GLY A 40 -26.41 10.62 -0.18
C GLY A 40 -25.86 9.28 0.30
N LYS A 41 -26.29 8.15 -0.28
CA LYS A 41 -25.79 6.82 0.12
C LYS A 41 -24.25 6.72 0.12
N THR A 42 -23.62 7.17 -0.96
CA THR A 42 -22.16 7.18 -1.09
C THR A 42 -21.51 8.18 -0.11
N THR A 43 -22.20 9.26 0.21
CA THR A 43 -21.69 10.27 1.15
C THR A 43 -21.51 9.74 2.56
N LEU A 44 -22.23 8.69 2.95
CA LEU A 44 -21.99 8.01 4.24
C LEU A 44 -20.59 7.38 4.28
N PHE A 45 -20.17 6.78 3.19
CA PHE A 45 -18.82 6.22 3.07
C PHE A 45 -17.78 7.34 2.95
N ASP A 46 -18.10 8.44 2.23
CA ASP A 46 -17.24 9.63 2.18
C ASP A 46 -17.01 10.18 3.60
N ALA A 47 -18.07 10.24 4.42
CA ALA A 47 -17.98 10.73 5.78
C ALA A 47 -17.13 9.83 6.69
N ILE A 48 -17.26 8.50 6.59
CA ILE A 48 -16.41 7.56 7.35
C ILE A 48 -14.95 7.74 6.93
N THR A 49 -14.68 7.79 5.63
CA THR A 49 -13.31 7.95 5.12
C THR A 49 -12.73 9.30 5.50
N TYR A 50 -13.54 10.36 5.44
CA TYR A 50 -13.15 11.70 5.85
C TYR A 50 -12.83 11.74 7.37
N ALA A 51 -13.66 11.16 8.21
CA ALA A 51 -13.39 11.09 9.64
C ALA A 51 -12.06 10.38 9.94
N LEU A 52 -11.75 9.30 9.25
CA LEU A 52 -10.52 8.52 9.44
C LEU A 52 -9.29 9.22 8.84
N TYR A 53 -9.35 9.64 7.59
CA TYR A 53 -8.16 9.99 6.80
C TYR A 53 -8.14 11.41 6.21
N ASP A 54 -9.16 12.24 6.51
CA ASP A 54 -9.31 13.60 5.93
C ASP A 54 -9.52 13.65 4.40
N HIS A 55 -9.92 12.52 3.83
CA HIS A 55 -10.18 12.39 2.39
C HIS A 55 -11.55 11.78 2.13
N SER A 56 -12.21 12.18 1.03
CA SER A 56 -13.45 11.52 0.58
C SER A 56 -13.15 10.18 -0.08
N SER A 57 -14.11 9.25 -0.06
CA SER A 57 -13.98 7.93 -0.68
C SER A 57 -13.70 8.00 -2.19
N GLY A 58 -14.26 9.01 -2.88
CA GLY A 58 -14.07 9.26 -4.30
C GLY A 58 -12.75 9.96 -4.66
N GLY A 59 -12.04 10.58 -3.71
CA GLY A 59 -10.81 11.33 -3.94
C GLY A 59 -10.99 12.64 -4.74
N VAL A 60 -12.25 13.05 -5.02
CA VAL A 60 -12.56 14.21 -5.86
C VAL A 60 -13.00 15.41 -5.03
N ARG A 61 -13.53 15.17 -3.82
CA ARG A 61 -14.06 16.22 -2.95
C ARG A 61 -13.12 16.43 -1.78
N GLU A 62 -12.62 17.65 -1.62
CA GLU A 62 -11.70 18.03 -0.56
C GLU A 62 -12.15 19.31 0.12
N GLY A 63 -11.87 19.45 1.41
CA GLY A 63 -12.04 20.66 2.19
C GLY A 63 -13.44 21.26 2.06
N ALA A 64 -13.52 22.51 1.58
CA ALA A 64 -14.76 23.26 1.48
C ALA A 64 -15.85 22.62 0.58
N MET A 65 -15.47 21.72 -0.34
CA MET A 65 -16.43 20.99 -1.19
C MET A 65 -17.26 19.96 -0.42
N LEU A 66 -16.84 19.59 0.78
CA LEU A 66 -17.56 18.64 1.63
C LEU A 66 -18.77 19.28 2.30
N ARG A 67 -18.77 20.63 2.43
CA ARG A 67 -19.92 21.34 3.03
C ARG A 67 -21.13 21.27 2.12
N CYS A 68 -22.28 21.02 2.69
CA CYS A 68 -23.57 21.08 2.02
C CYS A 68 -23.88 22.50 1.53
N LYS A 69 -24.13 22.65 0.23
CA LYS A 69 -24.48 23.95 -0.38
C LYS A 69 -25.83 24.49 0.06
N TYR A 70 -26.72 23.61 0.53
CA TYR A 70 -28.06 23.95 0.96
C TYR A 70 -28.19 24.14 2.49
N ALA A 71 -27.09 23.95 3.22
CA ALA A 71 -27.08 24.15 4.66
C ALA A 71 -27.10 25.64 5.02
N ASP A 72 -27.83 25.99 6.10
CA ASP A 72 -27.77 27.33 6.68
C ASP A 72 -26.32 27.67 7.07
N LEU A 73 -25.92 28.91 6.85
CA LEU A 73 -24.58 29.39 7.19
C LEU A 73 -24.24 29.24 8.68
N LYS A 74 -25.26 29.22 9.54
CA LYS A 74 -25.11 29.02 11.00
C LYS A 74 -24.89 27.56 11.36
N THR A 75 -25.31 26.61 10.51
CA THR A 75 -25.15 25.16 10.78
C THR A 75 -23.67 24.78 10.67
N PRO A 76 -23.07 24.24 11.72
CA PRO A 76 -21.68 23.81 11.69
C PRO A 76 -21.50 22.64 10.73
N THR A 77 -20.33 22.57 10.08
CA THR A 77 -19.99 21.44 9.23
C THR A 77 -19.01 20.54 9.97
N PHE A 78 -19.40 19.29 10.25
CA PHE A 78 -18.55 18.33 10.88
C PHE A 78 -19.00 16.90 10.60
N VAL A 79 -18.09 15.97 10.87
CA VAL A 79 -18.34 14.52 10.94
C VAL A 79 -17.83 14.02 12.28
N GLU A 80 -18.64 13.21 12.95
CA GLU A 80 -18.23 12.44 14.12
C GLU A 80 -18.39 10.94 13.83
N LEU A 81 -17.40 10.17 14.20
CA LEU A 81 -17.40 8.72 14.09
C LEU A 81 -17.03 8.08 15.41
N SER A 82 -17.95 7.33 15.99
CA SER A 82 -17.63 6.42 17.09
C SER A 82 -17.42 5.01 16.53
N MET A 83 -16.34 4.36 16.91
CA MET A 83 -15.99 3.03 16.44
C MET A 83 -15.35 2.18 17.52
N THR A 84 -15.34 0.85 17.30
CA THR A 84 -14.55 -0.08 18.09
C THR A 84 -13.46 -0.72 17.22
N HIS A 85 -12.29 -0.91 17.80
CA HIS A 85 -11.18 -1.64 17.21
C HIS A 85 -10.46 -2.45 18.28
N LYS A 86 -10.29 -3.76 18.03
CA LYS A 86 -9.67 -4.71 19.01
C LYS A 86 -10.31 -4.69 20.40
N GLY A 87 -11.63 -4.44 20.48
CA GLY A 87 -12.37 -4.37 21.74
C GLY A 87 -12.42 -3.00 22.40
N GLU A 88 -11.60 -2.07 21.98
CA GLU A 88 -11.50 -0.71 22.52
C GLU A 88 -12.35 0.28 21.72
N SER A 89 -12.82 1.35 22.39
CA SER A 89 -13.69 2.37 21.80
C SER A 89 -12.92 3.64 21.48
N TYR A 90 -13.17 4.20 20.31
CA TYR A 90 -12.57 5.42 19.79
C TYR A 90 -13.64 6.37 19.31
N HIS A 91 -13.43 7.66 19.51
CA HIS A 91 -14.31 8.72 19.01
C HIS A 91 -13.49 9.73 18.20
N ILE A 92 -13.93 10.02 16.99
CA ILE A 92 -13.26 10.91 16.05
C ILE A 92 -14.22 12.03 15.72
N TYR A 93 -13.76 13.27 15.87
CA TYR A 93 -14.41 14.47 15.38
C TYR A 93 -13.55 15.12 14.32
N ARG A 94 -14.16 15.53 13.20
CA ARG A 94 -13.45 16.26 12.15
C ARG A 94 -14.36 17.28 11.49
N ASN A 95 -13.85 18.50 11.27
CA ASN A 95 -14.53 19.50 10.44
C ASN A 95 -13.56 20.00 9.36
N PRO A 96 -14.04 20.23 8.11
CA PRO A 96 -13.26 20.92 7.09
C PRO A 96 -13.21 22.43 7.37
N GLU A 97 -12.37 23.18 6.65
CA GLU A 97 -12.46 24.63 6.64
C GLU A 97 -13.77 25.06 5.95
N TYR A 98 -14.56 25.93 6.60
CA TYR A 98 -15.80 26.47 6.02
C TYR A 98 -16.09 27.89 6.49
N LEU A 99 -16.99 28.59 5.77
CA LEU A 99 -17.45 29.92 6.12
C LEU A 99 -18.63 29.85 7.10
N ARG A 100 -18.58 30.66 8.17
CA ARG A 100 -19.68 30.86 9.11
C ARG A 100 -19.92 32.34 9.43
N PRO A 101 -21.09 32.73 9.91
CA PRO A 101 -21.35 34.08 10.39
C PRO A 101 -20.41 34.43 11.55
N ARG A 102 -19.95 35.66 11.58
CA ARG A 102 -19.20 36.20 12.71
C ARG A 102 -20.11 36.41 13.88
N LYS A 103 -19.67 36.07 15.12
CA LYS A 103 -20.38 36.33 16.36
C LYS A 103 -20.46 37.83 16.69
N ARG A 104 -19.51 38.64 16.21
CA ARG A 104 -19.44 40.09 16.37
C ARG A 104 -19.06 40.72 15.04
N LYS A 105 -19.68 41.88 14.67
CA LYS A 105 -19.29 42.63 13.48
C LYS A 105 -17.81 43.05 13.61
N GLY A 106 -17.00 42.67 12.66
CA GLY A 106 -15.59 43.10 12.60
C GLY A 106 -15.48 44.56 12.15
N ALA A 107 -14.42 45.24 12.48
CA ALA A 107 -14.13 46.61 12.02
C ALA A 107 -14.00 46.69 10.48
N ASP A 108 -13.82 45.58 9.78
CA ASP A 108 -13.69 45.42 8.35
C ASP A 108 -15.04 45.25 7.60
N GLY A 109 -16.19 45.35 8.32
CA GLY A 109 -17.54 45.22 7.74
C GLY A 109 -17.88 43.82 7.23
N LYS A 110 -17.02 42.83 7.34
CA LYS A 110 -17.29 41.46 6.86
C LYS A 110 -18.19 40.71 7.83
N GLU A 111 -19.25 40.13 7.29
CA GLU A 111 -20.23 39.35 8.06
C GLU A 111 -19.82 37.88 8.25
N LEU A 112 -18.94 37.37 7.39
CA LEU A 112 -18.50 35.99 7.42
C LEU A 112 -17.04 35.85 7.91
N THR A 113 -16.74 34.73 8.52
CA THR A 113 -15.40 34.34 8.94
C THR A 113 -15.17 32.88 8.58
N LYS A 114 -13.90 32.51 8.38
CA LYS A 114 -13.52 31.13 8.17
C LYS A 114 -13.43 30.40 9.51
N GLU A 115 -14.11 29.27 9.64
CA GLU A 115 -13.82 28.27 10.66
C GLU A 115 -12.68 27.41 10.15
N LYS A 116 -11.62 27.27 10.94
CA LYS A 116 -10.47 26.45 10.58
C LYS A 116 -10.82 24.97 10.66
N GLU A 117 -10.15 24.17 9.88
CA GLU A 117 -10.20 22.71 10.02
C GLU A 117 -9.77 22.29 11.42
N LYS A 118 -10.42 21.28 11.95
CA LYS A 118 -10.10 20.69 13.24
C LYS A 118 -10.31 19.19 13.21
N ALA A 119 -9.40 18.45 13.82
CA ALA A 119 -9.54 17.02 14.03
C ALA A 119 -9.19 16.68 15.47
N ILE A 120 -9.99 15.80 16.07
CA ILE A 120 -9.79 15.30 17.42
C ILE A 120 -10.07 13.80 17.42
N LEU A 121 -9.14 13.02 17.93
CA LEU A 121 -9.32 11.60 18.22
C LEU A 121 -9.28 11.40 19.74
N THR A 122 -10.36 10.92 20.31
CA THR A 122 -10.43 10.49 21.72
C THR A 122 -10.07 9.00 21.79
N LEU A 123 -9.12 8.67 22.63
CA LEU A 123 -8.62 7.33 22.87
C LEU A 123 -9.41 6.64 24.00
N PRO A 124 -9.30 5.31 24.15
CA PRO A 124 -10.05 4.55 25.17
C PRO A 124 -9.76 4.98 26.62
N ASP A 125 -8.57 5.49 26.89
CA ASP A 125 -8.16 6.02 28.19
C ASP A 125 -8.68 7.43 28.51
N GLY A 126 -9.46 8.02 27.58
CA GLY A 126 -9.99 9.38 27.66
C GLY A 126 -9.02 10.46 27.22
N SER A 127 -7.79 10.15 26.88
CA SER A 127 -6.85 11.11 26.30
C SER A 127 -7.26 11.47 24.87
N SER A 128 -6.82 12.62 24.36
CA SER A 128 -7.12 13.09 23.03
C SER A 128 -5.89 13.47 22.24
N VAL A 129 -5.92 13.18 20.94
CA VAL A 129 -4.96 13.65 19.95
C VAL A 129 -5.63 14.70 19.10
N GLU A 130 -5.01 15.86 18.91
CA GLU A 130 -5.55 16.97 18.13
C GLU A 130 -4.67 17.28 16.93
N GLY A 131 -5.29 17.79 15.86
CA GLY A 131 -4.62 18.16 14.59
C GLY A 131 -4.86 17.15 13.49
N SER A 132 -5.10 17.65 12.25
CA SER A 132 -5.51 16.80 11.13
C SER A 132 -4.47 15.73 10.81
N SER A 133 -3.20 16.11 10.68
CA SER A 133 -2.09 15.18 10.38
C SER A 133 -1.83 14.18 11.51
N GLU A 134 -1.86 14.64 12.77
CA GLU A 134 -1.58 13.80 13.94
C GLU A 134 -2.69 12.76 14.14
N VAL A 135 -3.96 13.17 13.99
CA VAL A 135 -5.10 12.25 14.04
C VAL A 135 -5.01 11.22 12.94
N THR A 136 -4.73 11.64 11.70
CA THR A 136 -4.59 10.72 10.56
C THR A 136 -3.47 9.72 10.81
N ARG A 137 -2.28 10.18 11.21
CA ARG A 137 -1.15 9.30 11.54
C ARG A 137 -1.52 8.29 12.64
N LYS A 138 -2.21 8.75 13.69
CA LYS A 138 -2.64 7.85 14.79
C LYS A 138 -3.67 6.81 14.32
N ILE A 139 -4.57 7.17 13.42
CA ILE A 139 -5.53 6.24 12.81
C ILE A 139 -4.80 5.22 11.93
N GLU A 140 -3.81 5.62 11.14
CA GLU A 140 -2.99 4.69 10.34
C GLU A 140 -2.22 3.71 11.22
N GLU A 141 -1.64 4.16 12.33
CA GLU A 141 -1.01 3.30 13.33
C GLU A 141 -1.99 2.28 13.93
N LEU A 142 -3.20 2.75 14.31
CA LEU A 142 -4.24 1.91 14.93
C LEU A 142 -4.78 0.85 13.97
N LEU A 143 -5.09 1.25 12.74
CA LEU A 143 -5.71 0.38 11.74
C LEU A 143 -4.67 -0.42 10.95
N CYS A 144 -3.40 -0.04 10.99
CA CYS A 144 -2.31 -0.56 10.15
C CYS A 144 -2.63 -0.46 8.65
N LEU A 145 -3.37 0.57 8.25
CA LEU A 145 -3.80 0.83 6.88
C LEU A 145 -3.71 2.33 6.61
N ASP A 146 -3.04 2.71 5.53
CA ASP A 146 -3.13 4.07 4.99
C ASP A 146 -4.47 4.29 4.25
N TYR A 147 -4.73 5.55 3.84
CA TYR A 147 -5.95 5.92 3.11
C TYR A 147 -6.14 5.08 1.82
N ARG A 148 -5.08 4.83 1.06
CA ARG A 148 -5.16 4.10 -0.21
C ARG A 148 -5.49 2.63 0.03
N GLN A 149 -4.81 2.02 0.99
CA GLN A 149 -5.05 0.63 1.41
C GLN A 149 -6.46 0.47 1.98
N PHE A 150 -6.89 1.39 2.85
CA PHE A 150 -8.25 1.38 3.41
C PHE A 150 -9.30 1.46 2.31
N LYS A 151 -9.14 2.38 1.35
CA LYS A 151 -10.04 2.52 0.22
C LYS A 151 -10.10 1.25 -0.64
N GLN A 152 -8.96 0.63 -0.91
CA GLN A 152 -8.88 -0.57 -1.72
C GLN A 152 -9.51 -1.81 -1.04
N ILE A 153 -9.31 -1.95 0.27
CA ILE A 153 -9.76 -3.12 1.03
C ILE A 153 -11.21 -2.97 1.51
N SER A 154 -11.58 -1.76 1.96
CA SER A 154 -12.86 -1.52 2.64
C SER A 154 -13.95 -0.97 1.73
N MET A 155 -13.60 -0.48 0.54
CA MET A 155 -14.54 0.16 -0.38
C MET A 155 -14.35 -0.35 -1.79
N ILE A 156 -15.29 -1.14 -2.27
CA ILE A 156 -15.38 -1.54 -3.68
C ILE A 156 -16.27 -0.52 -4.36
N ALA A 157 -15.70 0.34 -5.23
CA ALA A 157 -16.47 1.32 -5.97
C ALA A 157 -17.51 0.65 -6.88
N GLN A 158 -18.62 1.34 -7.13
CA GLN A 158 -19.67 0.86 -8.02
C GLN A 158 -19.10 0.55 -9.40
N GLY A 159 -19.27 -0.70 -9.87
CA GLY A 159 -18.75 -1.19 -11.15
C GLY A 159 -17.36 -1.86 -11.07
N GLU A 160 -16.56 -1.66 -10.02
CA GLU A 160 -15.27 -2.35 -9.89
C GLU A 160 -15.43 -3.84 -9.60
N PHE A 161 -16.47 -4.21 -8.84
CA PHE A 161 -16.79 -5.62 -8.61
C PHE A 161 -17.13 -6.36 -9.91
N THR A 162 -17.90 -5.73 -10.80
CA THR A 162 -18.21 -6.30 -12.11
C THR A 162 -16.95 -6.45 -12.97
N LYS A 163 -16.06 -5.45 -12.95
CA LYS A 163 -14.76 -5.54 -13.61
C LYS A 163 -13.92 -6.71 -13.08
N LEU A 164 -13.92 -6.91 -11.76
CA LEU A 164 -13.21 -8.05 -11.15
C LEU A 164 -13.76 -9.41 -11.62
N LEU A 165 -15.08 -9.54 -11.73
CA LEU A 165 -15.71 -10.79 -12.18
C LEU A 165 -15.45 -11.07 -13.66
N THR A 166 -15.47 -10.05 -14.52
CA THR A 166 -15.34 -10.17 -15.98
C THR A 166 -13.89 -10.05 -16.47
N ALA A 167 -12.97 -9.59 -15.62
CA ALA A 167 -11.57 -9.41 -15.97
C ALA A 167 -10.86 -10.74 -16.30
N SER A 168 -9.91 -10.67 -17.22
CA SER A 168 -8.99 -11.78 -17.51
C SER A 168 -8.12 -12.12 -16.30
N SER A 169 -7.51 -13.31 -16.29
CA SER A 169 -6.62 -13.72 -15.19
C SER A 169 -5.46 -12.74 -14.96
N GLN A 170 -4.95 -12.12 -16.02
CA GLN A 170 -3.87 -11.13 -15.92
C GLN A 170 -4.34 -9.82 -15.28
N GLU A 171 -5.55 -9.34 -15.64
CA GLU A 171 -6.16 -8.16 -15.05
C GLU A 171 -6.55 -8.38 -13.59
N LYS A 172 -7.11 -9.55 -13.26
CA LYS A 172 -7.37 -9.97 -11.87
C LYS A 172 -6.10 -9.92 -11.04
N THR A 173 -5.00 -10.45 -11.56
CA THR A 173 -3.70 -10.41 -10.88
C THR A 173 -3.24 -8.96 -10.62
N LYS A 174 -3.42 -8.04 -11.57
CA LYS A 174 -3.09 -6.61 -11.38
C LYS A 174 -3.96 -5.98 -10.28
N ILE A 175 -5.27 -6.25 -10.30
CA ILE A 175 -6.22 -5.74 -9.29
C ILE A 175 -5.84 -6.27 -7.90
N PHE A 176 -5.58 -7.57 -7.76
CA PHE A 176 -5.15 -8.17 -6.49
C PHE A 176 -3.81 -7.62 -6.01
N ARG A 177 -2.86 -7.38 -6.91
CA ARG A 177 -1.57 -6.74 -6.56
C ARG A 177 -1.76 -5.33 -6.01
N GLN A 178 -2.71 -4.57 -6.55
CA GLN A 178 -3.05 -3.25 -6.03
C GLN A 178 -3.75 -3.32 -4.67
N ILE A 179 -4.66 -4.30 -4.48
CA ILE A 179 -5.42 -4.47 -3.23
C ILE A 179 -4.48 -4.89 -2.06
N PHE A 180 -3.54 -5.80 -2.31
CA PHE A 180 -2.72 -6.38 -1.25
C PHE A 180 -1.36 -5.68 -1.05
N ASP A 181 -1.08 -4.61 -1.80
CA ASP A 181 0.18 -3.84 -1.75
C ASP A 181 1.42 -4.76 -1.61
N ILE A 182 1.58 -5.67 -2.58
CA ILE A 182 2.68 -6.62 -2.60
C ILE A 182 3.99 -6.02 -3.13
N GLY A 183 4.07 -4.68 -3.26
CA GLY A 183 5.21 -3.98 -3.82
C GLY A 183 6.54 -4.31 -3.14
N LEU A 184 6.53 -4.52 -1.82
CA LEU A 184 7.71 -4.97 -1.09
C LEU A 184 8.20 -6.36 -1.56
N TYR A 185 7.28 -7.32 -1.70
CA TYR A 185 7.60 -8.67 -2.13
C TYR A 185 8.07 -8.71 -3.59
N GLU A 186 7.46 -7.91 -4.47
CA GLU A 186 7.90 -7.77 -5.86
C GLU A 186 9.31 -7.18 -5.94
N ARG A 187 9.61 -6.17 -5.12
CA ARG A 187 10.96 -5.58 -5.05
C ARG A 187 12.00 -6.59 -4.58
N ILE A 188 11.69 -7.38 -3.54
CA ILE A 188 12.56 -8.45 -3.07
C ILE A 188 12.79 -9.50 -4.16
N ALA A 189 11.72 -9.97 -4.80
CA ALA A 189 11.81 -10.95 -5.89
C ALA A 189 12.65 -10.43 -7.06
N GLN A 190 12.49 -9.16 -7.43
CA GLN A 190 13.29 -8.53 -8.49
C GLN A 190 14.76 -8.43 -8.11
N LEU A 191 15.09 -7.99 -6.89
CA LEU A 191 16.47 -7.91 -6.41
C LEU A 191 17.13 -9.30 -6.36
N LEU A 192 16.41 -10.33 -5.93
CA LEU A 192 16.91 -11.70 -5.95
C LEU A 192 17.19 -12.19 -7.38
N LYS A 193 16.30 -11.90 -8.32
CA LYS A 193 16.48 -12.24 -9.73
C LYS A 193 17.67 -11.51 -10.35
N GLU A 194 17.83 -10.23 -10.08
CA GLU A 194 18.98 -9.43 -10.54
C GLU A 194 20.29 -10.00 -9.98
N ARG A 195 20.30 -10.34 -8.67
CA ARG A 195 21.47 -10.95 -8.02
C ARG A 195 21.80 -12.33 -8.60
N SER A 196 20.79 -13.17 -8.78
CA SER A 196 20.95 -14.49 -9.43
C SER A 196 21.52 -14.38 -10.83
N ASN A 197 20.97 -13.45 -11.65
CA ASN A 197 21.48 -13.23 -13.02
C ASN A 197 22.92 -12.70 -13.02
N ALA A 198 23.29 -11.84 -12.10
CA ALA A 198 24.65 -11.33 -11.97
C ALA A 198 25.64 -12.47 -11.64
N ILE A 199 25.31 -13.30 -10.65
CA ILE A 199 26.11 -14.46 -10.28
C ILE A 199 26.21 -15.45 -11.45
N TYR A 200 25.10 -15.72 -12.14
CA TYR A 200 25.10 -16.62 -13.29
C TYR A 200 26.04 -16.13 -14.40
N LYS A 201 26.02 -14.83 -14.71
CA LYS A 201 26.93 -14.23 -15.71
C LYS A 201 28.38 -14.34 -15.28
N GLU A 202 28.66 -14.10 -14.00
CA GLU A 202 30.00 -14.21 -13.44
C GLU A 202 30.54 -15.65 -13.54
N VAL A 203 29.73 -16.61 -13.08
CA VAL A 203 30.07 -18.06 -13.17
C VAL A 203 30.25 -18.50 -14.62
N SER A 204 29.34 -18.06 -15.54
CA SER A 204 29.48 -18.39 -16.96
C SER A 204 30.74 -17.78 -17.56
N GLY A 205 31.11 -16.55 -17.15
CA GLY A 205 32.35 -15.92 -17.60
C GLY A 205 33.61 -16.67 -17.11
N TYR A 206 33.60 -17.16 -15.85
CA TYR A 206 34.71 -17.98 -15.34
C TYR A 206 34.80 -19.32 -16.07
N ARG A 207 33.67 -19.99 -16.33
CA ARG A 207 33.64 -21.24 -17.08
C ARG A 207 34.22 -21.05 -18.47
N HIS A 208 33.79 -20.02 -19.18
CA HIS A 208 34.32 -19.74 -20.53
C HIS A 208 35.83 -19.52 -20.53
N LYS A 209 36.36 -18.77 -19.58
CA LYS A 209 37.82 -18.61 -19.44
C LYS A 209 38.53 -19.90 -19.13
N MET A 210 37.95 -20.76 -18.27
CA MET A 210 38.51 -22.07 -17.96
C MET A 210 38.51 -22.98 -19.19
N ASP A 211 37.45 -22.92 -20.03
CA ASP A 211 37.38 -23.66 -21.29
C ASP A 211 38.48 -23.17 -22.25
N GLU A 212 38.64 -21.86 -22.44
CA GLU A 212 39.69 -21.27 -23.24
C GLU A 212 41.11 -21.69 -22.75
N ASP A 213 41.35 -21.65 -21.44
CA ASP A 213 42.63 -22.04 -20.85
C ASP A 213 42.91 -23.53 -21.07
N VAL A 214 41.89 -24.40 -20.97
CA VAL A 214 42.03 -25.84 -21.26
C VAL A 214 42.32 -26.09 -22.74
N GLU A 215 41.66 -25.38 -23.66
CA GLU A 215 41.86 -25.51 -25.11
C GLU A 215 43.24 -25.01 -25.55
N LEU A 216 43.79 -23.99 -24.89
CA LEU A 216 45.12 -23.43 -25.19
C LEU A 216 46.25 -24.24 -24.53
N TYR A 217 45.95 -25.15 -23.64
CA TYR A 217 46.97 -25.93 -22.95
C TYR A 217 47.51 -27.06 -23.83
N HIS A 218 48.81 -27.16 -23.91
CA HIS A 218 49.54 -28.21 -24.62
C HIS A 218 50.25 -29.11 -23.63
N PRO A 219 49.76 -30.34 -23.37
CA PRO A 219 50.38 -31.30 -22.48
C PRO A 219 51.72 -31.82 -23.01
N LEU A 220 52.55 -32.35 -22.13
CA LEU A 220 53.77 -33.07 -22.51
C LEU A 220 53.43 -34.32 -23.35
N GLU A 221 54.29 -34.75 -24.25
CA GLU A 221 54.04 -35.88 -25.16
C GLU A 221 53.64 -37.17 -24.39
N GLU A 222 54.24 -37.40 -23.22
CA GLU A 222 53.97 -38.56 -22.37
C GLU A 222 52.57 -38.52 -21.68
N SER A 223 51.99 -37.36 -21.54
CA SER A 223 50.70 -37.16 -20.87
C SER A 223 49.57 -36.74 -21.82
N ALA A 224 49.85 -36.61 -23.11
CA ALA A 224 48.90 -36.14 -24.11
C ALA A 224 47.64 -37.01 -24.25
N GLU A 225 47.78 -38.35 -24.20
CA GLU A 225 46.65 -39.28 -24.28
C GLU A 225 45.75 -39.21 -23.04
N VAL A 226 46.30 -39.00 -21.84
CA VAL A 226 45.56 -38.87 -20.60
C VAL A 226 44.78 -37.56 -20.62
N PHE A 227 45.42 -36.48 -21.02
CA PHE A 227 44.77 -35.17 -21.15
C PHE A 227 43.65 -35.22 -22.20
N ALA A 228 43.87 -35.83 -23.35
CA ALA A 228 42.85 -35.97 -24.37
C ALA A 228 41.58 -36.71 -23.89
N THR A 229 41.75 -37.70 -23.02
CA THR A 229 40.59 -38.40 -22.39
C THR A 229 39.84 -37.54 -21.40
N LEU A 230 40.51 -36.63 -20.66
CA LEU A 230 39.88 -35.74 -19.68
C LEU A 230 39.08 -34.62 -20.35
N VAL A 231 39.43 -34.21 -21.56
CA VAL A 231 38.78 -33.15 -22.31
C VAL A 231 37.81 -33.66 -23.39
N GLN A 232 37.52 -34.97 -23.40
CA GLN A 232 36.52 -35.56 -24.29
C GLN A 232 35.10 -35.33 -23.73
N GLY A 233 34.29 -34.51 -24.41
CA GLY A 233 32.88 -34.29 -24.07
C GLY A 233 32.43 -32.86 -24.28
N GLU A 234 31.12 -32.61 -24.12
CA GLU A 234 30.54 -31.26 -24.22
C GLU A 234 30.80 -30.39 -22.99
N ALA A 235 31.25 -30.98 -21.89
CA ALA A 235 31.59 -30.26 -20.65
C ALA A 235 32.79 -30.91 -19.97
N TYR A 236 33.75 -30.07 -19.57
CA TYR A 236 34.98 -30.55 -18.91
C TYR A 236 34.72 -30.85 -17.44
N ASP A 237 35.34 -31.95 -16.92
CA ASP A 237 35.49 -32.14 -15.49
C ASP A 237 36.68 -31.31 -14.99
N TYR A 238 36.39 -30.07 -14.60
CA TYR A 238 37.40 -29.11 -14.15
C TYR A 238 38.19 -29.59 -12.93
N GLU A 239 37.64 -30.43 -12.05
CA GLU A 239 38.36 -30.96 -10.90
C GLU A 239 39.42 -31.97 -11.37
N ALA A 240 39.07 -32.84 -12.31
CA ALA A 240 39.99 -33.80 -12.88
C ALA A 240 41.08 -33.11 -13.70
N VAL A 241 40.73 -32.12 -14.53
CA VAL A 241 41.70 -31.31 -15.31
C VAL A 241 42.65 -30.57 -14.35
N LEU A 242 42.15 -29.96 -13.28
CA LEU A 242 42.97 -29.26 -12.30
C LEU A 242 43.93 -30.20 -11.53
N ALA A 243 43.50 -31.41 -11.24
CA ALA A 243 44.36 -32.44 -10.62
C ALA A 243 45.48 -32.83 -11.55
N PHE A 244 45.19 -33.11 -12.84
CA PHE A 244 46.15 -33.42 -13.88
C PHE A 244 47.19 -32.29 -14.03
N LEU A 245 46.77 -31.05 -14.16
CA LEU A 245 47.66 -29.88 -14.30
C LEU A 245 48.59 -29.70 -13.10
N LYS A 246 48.11 -29.99 -11.87
CA LYS A 246 48.96 -29.96 -10.66
C LYS A 246 50.02 -31.05 -10.66
N GLU A 247 49.70 -32.22 -11.14
CA GLU A 247 50.69 -33.31 -11.24
C GLU A 247 51.74 -33.02 -12.35
N GLU A 248 51.31 -32.56 -13.50
CA GLU A 248 52.21 -32.22 -14.60
C GLU A 248 53.16 -31.09 -14.20
N LYS A 249 52.66 -30.03 -13.56
CA LYS A 249 53.51 -28.97 -12.96
C LYS A 249 54.55 -29.50 -12.01
N LYS A 250 54.24 -30.53 -11.20
CA LYS A 250 55.21 -31.16 -10.27
C LYS A 250 56.29 -31.95 -11.03
N ARG A 251 55.93 -32.57 -12.16
CA ARG A 251 56.89 -33.30 -13.02
C ARG A 251 57.87 -32.33 -13.67
N ILE A 252 57.41 -31.29 -14.31
CA ILE A 252 58.23 -30.25 -14.96
C ILE A 252 59.19 -29.62 -13.91
N GLY A 253 58.72 -29.27 -12.72
CA GLY A 253 59.58 -28.68 -11.69
C GLY A 253 60.57 -29.65 -11.05
N LYS A 254 60.52 -30.97 -11.33
CA LYS A 254 61.54 -31.96 -10.93
C LYS A 254 62.61 -32.17 -12.03
N GLU A 255 62.27 -31.92 -13.28
CA GLU A 255 63.21 -32.05 -14.40
C GLU A 255 64.11 -30.80 -14.56
N GLU A 256 63.67 -29.66 -13.99
CA GLU A 256 64.47 -28.41 -13.95
C GLU A 256 65.47 -28.35 -12.78
N LYS A 257 65.56 -29.36 -11.90
CA LYS A 257 66.49 -29.45 -10.80
C LYS A 257 67.53 -30.57 -11.04
#